data_0f46015ca2b16ee55f99ac4c4ee6e5e7
#
_entry.id   0f46015ca2b16ee55f99ac4c4ee6e5e7
#
_cell.length_a   1.000
_cell.length_b   1.000
_cell.length_c   1.000
_cell.angle_alpha   90.00
_cell.angle_beta   90.00
_cell.angle_gamma   90.00
#
_symmetry.space_group_name_H-M   'P 1'
#
loop_
_entity.id
_entity.type
_entity.pdbx_description
1 polymer ?
#
loop_
_entity_poly.entity_id
_entity_poly.type
_entity_poly.pdbx_seq_one_letter_code
_entity_poly.pdbx_strand_id
1 'polypeptide(L)'
;GAIAVSGVDPTAISGVGFDATCSLVVLDASNAPISVSTTGESAQNIIMWCDHRAIQEAHDINKDPSATNVLKYLGGIISPENEIPKLLWLQRHSSLWPEMAHCMDLPDFLTFRASGSYSRSLCSTVCKWTHLAHEGGWQNDFLSAIGLGACVENNHQQIGSDVRPVGQIAGYLSEEVAKSW
;
A
#
# COMPACT_ATOMS: atom_id res chain seq x y z
N GLY A 1 2.15 -0.97 28.82
CA GLY A 1 2.76 -0.49 27.58
C GLY A 1 3.76 0.64 27.83
N ALA A 2 4.41 1.18 26.80
CA ALA A 2 5.46 2.19 26.90
C ALA A 2 5.00 3.47 27.64
N ILE A 3 3.79 3.93 27.40
CA ILE A 3 3.21 5.11 28.08
C ILE A 3 3.16 4.89 29.59
N ALA A 4 2.67 3.73 30.05
CA ALA A 4 2.57 3.43 31.48
C ALA A 4 3.94 3.37 32.18
N VAL A 5 4.99 2.95 31.46
CA VAL A 5 6.36 2.86 32.00
C VAL A 5 7.09 4.20 31.96
N SER A 6 6.78 5.05 30.97
CA SER A 6 7.44 6.34 30.80
C SER A 6 7.09 7.40 31.86
N GLY A 7 5.95 7.26 32.53
CA GLY A 7 5.41 8.26 33.43
C GLY A 7 4.88 9.53 32.72
N VAL A 8 4.79 9.51 31.40
CA VAL A 8 4.21 10.62 30.62
C VAL A 8 2.69 10.61 30.80
N ASP A 9 2.12 11.79 31.02
CA ASP A 9 0.67 11.95 31.01
C ASP A 9 0.12 11.66 29.61
N PRO A 10 -0.76 10.66 29.43
CA PRO A 10 -1.35 10.35 28.14
C PRO A 10 -2.00 11.55 27.44
N THR A 11 -2.53 12.49 28.19
CA THR A 11 -3.17 13.71 27.66
C THR A 11 -2.17 14.70 27.07
N ALA A 12 -0.89 14.56 27.37
CA ALA A 12 0.18 15.37 26.78
C ALA A 12 0.67 14.85 25.42
N ILE A 13 0.23 13.66 25.01
CA ILE A 13 0.59 13.09 23.70
C ILE A 13 -0.28 13.72 22.63
N SER A 14 0.32 14.55 21.79
CA SER A 14 -0.37 15.32 20.75
C SER A 14 -0.40 14.63 19.38
N GLY A 15 0.34 13.55 19.19
CA GLY A 15 0.36 12.83 17.92
C GLY A 15 1.05 11.48 18.00
N VAL A 16 0.65 10.58 17.10
CA VAL A 16 1.24 9.25 16.90
C VAL A 16 1.53 9.09 15.42
N GLY A 17 2.69 8.56 15.09
CA GLY A 17 3.08 8.19 13.74
C GLY A 17 3.44 6.70 13.68
N PHE A 18 3.19 6.09 12.52
CA PHE A 18 3.57 4.70 12.25
C PHE A 18 4.69 4.66 11.22
N ASP A 19 5.68 3.82 11.48
CA ASP A 19 6.71 3.46 10.54
C ASP A 19 6.88 1.93 10.54
N ALA A 20 7.00 1.37 9.34
CA ALA A 20 7.20 -0.07 9.16
C ALA A 20 7.79 -0.31 7.77
N THR A 21 8.39 -1.49 7.57
CA THR A 21 8.77 -1.94 6.22
C THR A 21 7.53 -2.02 5.32
N CYS A 22 7.69 -1.57 4.07
CA CYS A 22 6.62 -1.55 3.09
C CYS A 22 6.25 -2.96 2.63
N SER A 23 5.48 -3.68 3.44
CA SER A 23 4.86 -4.96 3.06
C SER A 23 3.44 -4.73 2.57
N LEU A 24 3.05 -5.35 1.46
CA LEU A 24 1.72 -5.22 0.88
C LEU A 24 0.68 -5.90 1.76
N VAL A 25 -0.29 -5.14 2.25
CA VAL A 25 -1.46 -5.63 2.98
C VAL A 25 -2.68 -5.55 2.07
N VAL A 26 -3.47 -6.62 2.02
CA VAL A 26 -4.66 -6.70 1.17
C VAL A 26 -5.91 -7.01 2.01
N LEU A 27 -6.97 -6.22 1.76
CA LEU A 27 -8.26 -6.34 2.42
C LEU A 27 -9.39 -6.38 1.38
N ASP A 28 -10.50 -7.01 1.75
CA ASP A 28 -11.75 -6.94 1.00
C ASP A 28 -12.53 -5.64 1.26
N ALA A 29 -13.69 -5.50 0.63
CA ALA A 29 -14.56 -4.34 0.77
C ALA A 29 -15.16 -4.16 2.19
N SER A 30 -15.15 -5.20 3.01
CA SER A 30 -15.56 -5.14 4.42
C SER A 30 -14.41 -4.85 5.38
N ASN A 31 -13.20 -4.66 4.84
CA ASN A 31 -11.94 -4.53 5.57
C ASN A 31 -11.48 -5.82 6.28
N ALA A 32 -12.01 -6.94 5.87
CA ALA A 32 -11.53 -8.23 6.32
C ALA A 32 -10.27 -8.65 5.54
N PRO A 33 -9.35 -9.42 6.18
CA PRO A 33 -8.20 -9.97 5.48
C PRO A 33 -8.61 -10.89 4.33
N ILE A 34 -7.96 -10.72 3.16
CA ILE A 34 -8.14 -11.59 2.01
C ILE A 34 -6.81 -12.24 1.63
N SER A 35 -6.84 -13.53 1.34
CA SER A 35 -5.60 -14.28 1.10
C SER A 35 -4.83 -13.77 -0.12
N VAL A 36 -3.53 -13.59 0.06
CA VAL A 36 -2.53 -13.35 -1.01
C VAL A 36 -1.65 -14.58 -1.24
N SER A 37 -2.00 -15.69 -0.59
CA SER A 37 -1.29 -16.96 -0.65
C SER A 37 -2.04 -17.95 -1.55
N THR A 38 -1.29 -18.88 -2.12
CA THR A 38 -1.85 -20.04 -2.85
C THR A 38 -2.61 -21.01 -1.95
N THR A 39 -2.47 -20.89 -0.62
CA THR A 39 -3.20 -21.71 0.36
C THR A 39 -4.67 -21.30 0.48
N GLY A 40 -5.02 -20.06 0.14
CA GLY A 40 -6.37 -19.49 0.31
C GLY A 40 -6.70 -19.07 1.75
N GLU A 41 -5.76 -19.17 2.69
CA GLU A 41 -5.97 -18.78 4.10
C GLU A 41 -6.02 -17.25 4.23
N SER A 42 -7.14 -16.71 4.72
CA SER A 42 -7.34 -15.25 4.87
C SER A 42 -6.36 -14.60 5.85
N ALA A 43 -5.85 -15.34 6.84
CA ALA A 43 -4.80 -14.87 7.73
C ALA A 43 -3.47 -14.58 7.02
N GLN A 44 -3.28 -15.09 5.79
CA GLN A 44 -2.12 -14.83 4.94
C GLN A 44 -2.44 -13.71 3.94
N ASN A 45 -2.74 -12.53 4.44
CA ASN A 45 -3.14 -11.35 3.65
C ASN A 45 -2.02 -10.32 3.43
N ILE A 46 -0.78 -10.68 3.73
CA ILE A 46 0.38 -9.80 3.60
C ILE A 46 1.45 -10.44 2.72
N ILE A 47 1.93 -9.70 1.72
CA ILE A 47 3.15 -10.04 0.98
C ILE A 47 4.30 -9.24 1.59
N MET A 48 5.30 -9.96 2.13
CA MET A 48 6.46 -9.33 2.77
C MET A 48 7.23 -8.44 1.77
N TRP A 49 7.83 -7.37 2.26
CA TRP A 49 8.59 -6.42 1.44
C TRP A 49 9.68 -7.08 0.58
N CYS A 50 10.40 -8.08 1.13
CA CYS A 50 11.46 -8.81 0.43
C CYS A 50 10.97 -10.05 -0.33
N ASP A 51 9.66 -10.24 -0.49
CA ASP A 51 9.11 -11.35 -1.27
C ASP A 51 9.36 -11.12 -2.76
N HIS A 52 9.96 -12.09 -3.42
CA HIS A 52 10.36 -12.02 -4.83
C HIS A 52 9.43 -12.81 -5.77
N ARG A 53 8.21 -13.17 -5.34
CA ARG A 53 7.27 -13.92 -6.19
C ARG A 53 6.97 -13.24 -7.53
N ALA A 54 7.04 -11.92 -7.59
CA ALA A 54 6.73 -11.11 -8.76
C ALA A 54 7.95 -10.80 -9.67
N ILE A 55 8.96 -11.70 -9.71
CA ILE A 55 10.14 -11.52 -10.56
C ILE A 55 9.75 -11.42 -12.04
N GLN A 56 8.83 -12.27 -12.51
CA GLN A 56 8.40 -12.28 -13.90
C GLN A 56 7.64 -11.01 -14.25
N GLU A 57 6.76 -10.55 -13.37
CA GLU A 57 6.00 -9.32 -13.53
C GLU A 57 6.92 -8.09 -13.59
N ALA A 58 7.92 -8.02 -12.69
CA ALA A 58 8.93 -6.96 -12.75
C ALA A 58 9.72 -6.98 -14.06
N HIS A 59 10.09 -8.16 -14.54
CA HIS A 59 10.79 -8.31 -15.82
C HIS A 59 9.91 -7.90 -17.00
N ASP A 60 8.61 -8.24 -17.00
CA ASP A 60 7.66 -7.84 -18.04
C ASP A 60 7.52 -6.31 -18.09
N ILE A 61 7.31 -5.68 -16.91
CA ILE A 61 7.21 -4.22 -16.79
C ILE A 61 8.50 -3.54 -17.28
N ASN A 62 9.67 -4.07 -16.95
CA ASN A 62 10.96 -3.50 -17.37
C ASN A 62 11.19 -3.56 -18.87
N LYS A 63 10.47 -4.41 -19.59
CA LYS A 63 10.51 -4.52 -21.06
C LYS A 63 9.41 -3.74 -21.77
N ASP A 64 8.40 -3.27 -21.02
CA ASP A 64 7.28 -2.56 -21.60
C ASP A 64 7.68 -1.11 -21.94
N PRO A 65 7.57 -0.69 -23.21
CA PRO A 65 7.91 0.68 -23.60
C PRO A 65 7.07 1.75 -22.87
N SER A 66 5.84 1.44 -22.46
CA SER A 66 4.95 2.34 -21.71
C SER A 66 5.51 2.68 -20.32
N ALA A 67 6.34 1.82 -19.75
CA ALA A 67 6.96 2.01 -18.44
C ALA A 67 8.12 3.01 -18.43
N THR A 68 8.70 3.35 -19.59
CA THR A 68 9.92 4.15 -19.69
C THR A 68 9.84 5.46 -18.90
N ASN A 69 8.72 6.18 -19.00
CA ASN A 69 8.53 7.46 -18.33
C ASN A 69 8.41 7.36 -16.82
N VAL A 70 7.97 6.21 -16.32
CA VAL A 70 7.87 5.93 -14.88
C VAL A 70 9.20 5.40 -14.35
N LEU A 71 9.80 4.44 -15.04
CA LEU A 71 11.03 3.77 -14.63
C LEU A 71 12.23 4.72 -14.53
N LYS A 72 12.28 5.81 -15.31
CA LYS A 72 13.37 6.80 -15.21
C LYS A 72 13.53 7.37 -13.78
N TYR A 73 12.44 7.41 -13.00
CA TYR A 73 12.46 7.87 -11.61
C TYR A 73 12.82 6.76 -10.60
N LEU A 74 12.89 5.53 -11.06
CA LEU A 74 13.27 4.35 -10.27
C LEU A 74 14.69 3.84 -10.62
N GLY A 75 15.49 4.66 -11.28
CA GLY A 75 16.81 4.25 -11.76
C GLY A 75 16.79 3.41 -13.02
N GLY A 76 15.70 3.44 -13.78
CA GLY A 76 15.54 2.77 -15.09
C GLY A 76 14.91 1.36 -15.02
N ILE A 77 14.76 0.78 -13.83
CA ILE A 77 14.16 -0.55 -13.63
C ILE A 77 13.27 -0.58 -12.39
N ILE A 78 12.24 -1.44 -12.41
CA ILE A 78 11.45 -1.77 -11.22
C ILE A 78 11.90 -3.12 -10.66
N SER A 79 11.96 -3.20 -9.32
CA SER A 79 12.30 -4.41 -8.58
C SER A 79 11.05 -5.25 -8.28
N PRO A 80 11.14 -6.59 -8.17
CA PRO A 80 10.04 -7.42 -7.67
C PRO A 80 9.62 -7.08 -6.23
N GLU A 81 10.44 -6.32 -5.50
CA GLU A 81 10.12 -5.83 -4.16
C GLU A 81 9.21 -4.59 -4.17
N ASN A 82 8.97 -3.97 -5.32
CA ASN A 82 7.97 -2.91 -5.47
C ASN A 82 6.56 -3.51 -5.46
N GLU A 83 5.58 -2.70 -5.07
CA GLU A 83 4.21 -3.19 -4.92
C GLU A 83 3.49 -3.37 -6.27
N ILE A 84 3.82 -2.58 -7.28
CA ILE A 84 3.21 -2.70 -8.62
C ILE A 84 3.44 -4.08 -9.26
N PRO A 85 4.64 -4.66 -9.28
CA PRO A 85 4.83 -6.04 -9.72
C PRO A 85 4.04 -7.06 -8.88
N LYS A 86 3.94 -6.87 -7.55
CA LYS A 86 3.16 -7.77 -6.69
C LYS A 86 1.66 -7.70 -6.97
N LEU A 87 1.11 -6.50 -7.24
CA LEU A 87 -0.28 -6.36 -7.67
C LEU A 87 -0.53 -7.06 -9.01
N LEU A 88 0.39 -6.92 -9.97
CA LEU A 88 0.30 -7.60 -11.26
C LEU A 88 0.38 -9.13 -11.09
N TRP A 89 1.21 -9.60 -10.15
CA TRP A 89 1.25 -11.02 -9.79
C TRP A 89 -0.09 -11.49 -9.20
N LEU A 90 -0.66 -10.75 -8.24
CA LEU A 90 -1.97 -11.06 -7.65
C LEU A 90 -3.06 -11.12 -8.72
N GLN A 91 -3.11 -10.14 -9.62
CA GLN A 91 -4.05 -10.10 -10.73
C GLN A 91 -3.94 -11.34 -11.63
N ARG A 92 -2.73 -11.80 -11.91
CA ARG A 92 -2.48 -12.92 -12.81
C ARG A 92 -2.70 -14.30 -12.17
N HIS A 93 -2.48 -14.42 -10.86
CA HIS A 93 -2.38 -15.70 -10.17
C HIS A 93 -3.42 -15.94 -9.08
N SER A 94 -4.15 -14.91 -8.65
CA SER A 94 -5.17 -15.03 -7.61
C SER A 94 -6.57 -14.94 -8.19
N SER A 95 -7.39 -15.96 -7.97
CA SER A 95 -8.83 -15.92 -8.28
C SER A 95 -9.59 -14.92 -7.40
N LEU A 96 -9.00 -14.51 -6.27
CA LEU A 96 -9.57 -13.54 -5.34
C LEU A 96 -9.29 -12.08 -5.73
N TRP A 97 -8.53 -11.83 -6.81
CA TRP A 97 -8.23 -10.46 -7.26
C TRP A 97 -9.45 -9.54 -7.36
N PRO A 98 -10.62 -9.98 -7.90
CA PRO A 98 -11.80 -9.11 -7.97
C PRO A 98 -12.39 -8.72 -6.62
N GLU A 99 -12.05 -9.45 -5.55
CA GLU A 99 -12.52 -9.19 -4.18
C GLU A 99 -11.55 -8.30 -3.40
N MET A 100 -10.35 -8.06 -3.91
CA MET A 100 -9.31 -7.23 -3.28
C MET A 100 -9.67 -5.75 -3.43
N ALA A 101 -10.27 -5.17 -2.39
CA ALA A 101 -10.78 -3.80 -2.44
C ALA A 101 -9.76 -2.75 -1.98
N HIS A 102 -8.86 -3.12 -1.06
CA HIS A 102 -7.86 -2.21 -0.51
C HIS A 102 -6.49 -2.88 -0.47
N CYS A 103 -5.55 -2.28 -1.18
CA CYS A 103 -4.14 -2.67 -1.24
C CYS A 103 -3.30 -1.51 -0.71
N MET A 104 -2.55 -1.71 0.36
CA MET A 104 -1.77 -0.65 1.01
C MET A 104 -0.50 -1.19 1.65
N ASP A 105 0.45 -0.31 1.92
CA ASP A 105 1.63 -0.67 2.70
C ASP A 105 1.30 -0.84 4.18
N LEU A 106 2.09 -1.63 4.88
CA LEU A 106 1.93 -1.90 6.31
C LEU A 106 1.83 -0.64 7.18
N PRO A 107 2.66 0.43 7.01
CA PRO A 107 2.48 1.66 7.81
C PRO A 107 1.16 2.36 7.53
N ASP A 108 0.67 2.35 6.28
CA ASP A 108 -0.63 2.90 5.93
C ASP A 108 -1.77 2.07 6.54
N PHE A 109 -1.62 0.73 6.53
CA PHE A 109 -2.57 -0.18 7.20
C PHE A 109 -2.63 0.05 8.71
N LEU A 110 -1.48 0.26 9.38
CA LEU A 110 -1.45 0.58 10.81
C LEU A 110 -2.15 1.91 11.10
N THR A 111 -1.95 2.91 10.23
CA THR A 111 -2.66 4.19 10.29
C THR A 111 -4.17 4.00 10.12
N PHE A 112 -4.58 3.20 9.12
CA PHE A 112 -6.00 2.84 8.93
C PHE A 112 -6.58 2.14 10.16
N ARG A 113 -5.88 1.15 10.72
CA ARG A 113 -6.34 0.43 11.93
C ARG A 113 -6.49 1.35 13.13
N ALA A 114 -5.64 2.35 13.25
CA ALA A 114 -5.67 3.29 14.37
C ALA A 114 -6.73 4.39 14.23
N SER A 115 -7.06 4.80 12.99
CA SER A 115 -7.86 6.00 12.75
C SER A 115 -9.10 5.80 11.87
N GLY A 116 -9.22 4.66 11.18
CA GLY A 116 -10.22 4.44 10.15
C GLY A 116 -9.95 5.18 8.83
N SER A 117 -8.84 5.91 8.69
CA SER A 117 -8.50 6.68 7.50
C SER A 117 -7.79 5.81 6.46
N TYR A 118 -8.26 5.85 5.20
CA TYR A 118 -7.60 5.20 4.06
C TYR A 118 -6.54 6.08 3.40
N SER A 119 -6.15 7.19 4.03
CA SER A 119 -5.08 8.02 3.48
C SER A 119 -3.77 7.26 3.42
N ARG A 120 -3.02 7.49 2.33
CA ARG A 120 -1.72 6.88 2.06
C ARG A 120 -0.62 7.88 2.34
N SER A 121 0.49 7.39 2.85
CA SER A 121 1.71 8.19 2.97
C SER A 121 2.34 8.43 1.60
N LEU A 122 2.65 9.69 1.31
CA LEU A 122 3.44 10.04 0.11
C LEU A 122 4.79 9.32 0.10
N CYS A 123 5.38 9.04 1.28
CA CYS A 123 6.63 8.31 1.38
C CYS A 123 6.49 6.89 0.83
N SER A 124 5.54 6.11 1.32
CA SER A 124 5.33 4.73 0.87
C SER A 124 4.92 4.66 -0.60
N THR A 125 4.02 5.54 -1.05
CA THR A 125 3.52 5.53 -2.43
C THR A 125 4.59 5.92 -3.45
N VAL A 126 5.45 6.87 -3.15
CA VAL A 126 6.60 7.20 -4.01
C VAL A 126 7.65 6.10 -3.99
N CYS A 127 7.93 5.53 -2.81
CA CYS A 127 8.98 4.53 -2.65
C CYS A 127 8.66 3.20 -3.36
N LYS A 128 7.42 2.71 -3.26
CA LYS A 128 7.06 1.33 -3.65
C LYS A 128 5.98 1.22 -4.75
N TRP A 129 5.20 2.29 -4.99
CA TRP A 129 3.98 2.22 -5.81
C TRP A 129 4.04 3.00 -7.11
N THR A 130 5.19 3.50 -7.50
CA THR A 130 5.33 4.31 -8.73
C THR A 130 4.48 5.59 -8.76
N HIS A 131 4.08 6.11 -7.58
CA HIS A 131 3.37 7.38 -7.50
C HIS A 131 4.34 8.54 -7.75
N LEU A 132 4.10 9.34 -8.79
CA LEU A 132 4.96 10.45 -9.19
C LEU A 132 4.30 11.78 -8.80
N ALA A 133 4.50 12.22 -7.54
CA ALA A 133 3.84 13.42 -7.02
C ALA A 133 4.07 14.69 -7.87
N HIS A 134 5.23 14.81 -8.49
CA HIS A 134 5.58 15.93 -9.37
C HIS A 134 5.04 15.82 -10.79
N GLU A 135 4.50 14.66 -11.18
CA GLU A 135 3.87 14.38 -12.48
C GLU A 135 2.35 14.14 -12.34
N GLY A 136 1.74 14.69 -11.28
CA GLY A 136 0.30 14.58 -11.04
C GLY A 136 -0.15 13.31 -10.30
N GLY A 137 0.77 12.50 -9.77
CA GLY A 137 0.44 11.37 -8.90
C GLY A 137 0.43 10.02 -9.61
N TRP A 138 -0.69 9.31 -9.56
CA TRP A 138 -0.84 8.00 -10.18
C TRP A 138 -0.76 8.08 -11.71
N GLN A 139 0.04 7.22 -12.33
CA GLN A 139 0.29 7.21 -13.77
C GLN A 139 -0.70 6.24 -14.45
N ASN A 140 -1.90 6.74 -14.77
CA ASN A 140 -3.04 5.94 -15.25
C ASN A 140 -2.74 5.17 -16.54
N ASP A 141 -2.09 5.83 -17.51
CA ASP A 141 -1.75 5.19 -18.77
C ASP A 141 -0.76 4.05 -18.58
N PHE A 142 0.23 4.23 -17.69
CA PHE A 142 1.17 3.18 -17.31
C PHE A 142 0.47 2.02 -16.63
N LEU A 143 -0.34 2.27 -15.59
CA LEU A 143 -1.07 1.21 -14.87
C LEU A 143 -1.98 0.42 -15.82
N SER A 144 -2.69 1.11 -16.71
CA SER A 144 -3.57 0.47 -17.70
C SER A 144 -2.78 -0.37 -18.71
N ALA A 145 -1.66 0.15 -19.21
CA ALA A 145 -0.84 -0.53 -20.21
C ALA A 145 -0.23 -1.83 -19.68
N ILE A 146 0.23 -1.86 -18.44
CA ILE A 146 0.79 -3.07 -17.81
C ILE A 146 -0.27 -4.08 -17.35
N GLY A 147 -1.57 -3.76 -17.50
CA GLY A 147 -2.69 -4.64 -17.15
C GLY A 147 -3.37 -4.33 -15.81
N LEU A 148 -2.94 -3.31 -15.08
CA LEU A 148 -3.54 -2.90 -13.79
C LEU A 148 -4.61 -1.80 -13.95
N GLY A 149 -5.37 -1.80 -15.04
CA GLY A 149 -6.44 -0.82 -15.28
C GLY A 149 -7.49 -0.76 -14.17
N ALA A 150 -7.79 -1.87 -13.50
CA ALA A 150 -8.69 -1.88 -12.35
C ALA A 150 -8.24 -0.95 -11.21
N CYS A 151 -6.92 -0.77 -11.03
CA CYS A 151 -6.38 0.14 -10.02
C CYS A 151 -6.64 1.63 -10.33
N VAL A 152 -7.02 1.97 -11.56
CA VAL A 152 -7.35 3.34 -11.99
C VAL A 152 -8.82 3.66 -11.72
N GLU A 153 -9.67 2.63 -11.65
CA GLU A 153 -11.11 2.79 -11.45
C GLU A 153 -11.45 3.41 -10.09
N ASN A 154 -12.64 4.01 -10.01
CA ASN A 154 -13.16 4.63 -8.78
C ASN A 154 -12.15 5.55 -8.11
N ASN A 155 -11.44 6.37 -8.91
CA ASN A 155 -10.44 7.31 -8.42
C ASN A 155 -9.34 6.61 -7.58
N HIS A 156 -8.79 5.50 -8.07
CA HIS A 156 -7.73 4.72 -7.42
C HIS A 156 -8.10 4.14 -6.05
N GLN A 157 -9.37 3.89 -5.79
CA GLN A 157 -9.84 3.41 -4.47
C GLN A 157 -9.06 2.18 -3.99
N GLN A 158 -8.74 1.25 -4.89
CA GLN A 158 -8.02 0.02 -4.55
C GLN A 158 -6.60 0.27 -4.03
N ILE A 159 -5.91 1.28 -4.57
CA ILE A 159 -4.50 1.58 -4.26
C ILE A 159 -4.32 2.89 -3.47
N GLY A 160 -5.39 3.63 -3.25
CA GLY A 160 -5.46 4.86 -2.44
C GLY A 160 -5.67 6.12 -3.27
N SER A 161 -6.81 6.76 -3.03
CA SER A 161 -7.21 8.02 -3.69
C SER A 161 -6.68 9.27 -2.97
N ASP A 162 -6.39 9.16 -1.67
CA ASP A 162 -5.95 10.27 -0.82
C ASP A 162 -4.50 10.02 -0.38
N VAL A 163 -3.56 10.65 -1.08
CA VAL A 163 -2.12 10.56 -0.79
C VAL A 163 -1.66 11.84 -0.11
N ARG A 164 -1.13 11.73 1.11
CA ARG A 164 -0.75 12.87 1.96
C ARG A 164 0.75 12.97 2.17
N PRO A 165 1.30 14.19 2.16
CA PRO A 165 2.67 14.46 2.59
C PRO A 165 2.94 13.98 4.01
N VAL A 166 4.18 13.55 4.26
CA VAL A 166 4.64 13.14 5.59
C VAL A 166 4.46 14.30 6.58
N GLY A 167 3.95 13.99 7.77
CA GLY A 167 3.67 14.98 8.83
C GLY A 167 2.28 15.61 8.75
N GLN A 168 1.51 15.37 7.69
CA GLN A 168 0.10 15.78 7.68
C GLN A 168 -0.76 14.82 8.52
N ILE A 169 -1.81 15.37 9.12
CA ILE A 169 -2.77 14.59 9.90
C ILE A 169 -3.52 13.64 8.97
N ALA A 170 -3.34 12.33 9.17
CA ALA A 170 -4.06 11.30 8.44
C ALA A 170 -5.47 11.07 9.01
N GLY A 171 -5.64 11.24 10.31
CA GLY A 171 -6.90 11.05 11.04
C GLY A 171 -6.68 11.24 12.53
N TYR A 172 -7.68 10.89 13.31
CA TYR A 172 -7.60 10.87 14.78
C TYR A 172 -7.72 9.43 15.26
N LEU A 173 -7.09 9.12 16.39
CA LEU A 173 -7.24 7.79 17.01
C LEU A 173 -8.71 7.50 17.26
N SER A 174 -9.14 6.29 16.91
CA SER A 174 -10.47 5.82 17.28
C SER A 174 -10.55 5.67 18.81
N GLU A 175 -11.76 5.80 19.38
CA GLU A 175 -11.94 5.61 20.83
C GLU A 175 -11.50 4.23 21.31
N GLU A 176 -11.72 3.21 20.49
CA GLU A 176 -11.33 1.83 20.81
C GLU A 176 -9.82 1.72 20.96
N VAL A 177 -9.07 2.25 19.98
CA VAL A 177 -7.61 2.23 20.00
C VAL A 177 -7.07 3.10 21.14
N ALA A 178 -7.61 4.30 21.33
CA ALA A 178 -7.19 5.19 22.41
C ALA A 178 -7.39 4.57 23.81
N LYS A 179 -8.46 3.79 24.00
CA LYS A 179 -8.70 3.07 25.25
C LYS A 179 -7.79 1.85 25.46
N SER A 180 -7.22 1.30 24.38
CA SER A 180 -6.36 0.12 24.44
C SER A 180 -4.89 0.45 24.74
N TRP A 181 -4.51 1.71 24.66
CA TRP A 181 -3.13 2.20 24.83
C TRP A 181 -2.92 2.88 26.17
#